data_8244854ec509a4786f84ef009aaeaf8f
#
_entry.id   8244854ec509a4786f84ef009aaeaf8f
#
_cell.length_a   1.000
_cell.length_b   1.000
_cell.length_c   1.000
_cell.angle_alpha   90.00
_cell.angle_beta   90.00
_cell.angle_gamma   90.00
#
_symmetry.space_group_name_H-M   'P 1'
#
loop_
_entity.id
_entity.type
_entity.pdbx_description
1 polymer ?
#
loop_
_entity_poly.entity_id
_entity_poly.type
_entity_poly.pdbx_seq_one_letter_code
_entity_poly.pdbx_strand_id
1 'polypeptide(L)'
;MVLFSLLSAFSFAEAKEYGDYNLKHSLKNIITVSDTSTGELTSVHLDYLDKILTDLSSHARNYPPAFDTLEDKARAVEDVKTLSVLLVILVDGPNPHPELLLRAGLLNSIGHNLGIPGTAEEANLLFQRLLAASPSDPRANYHYGTFLAGAAKSREALPFLEKALSAGVKDAAYSIGMAHLILGDKHKALANLEAYQQDRPNDEPLAKLIDDIRNGQFKIQRSRMRDERVR
;
A
#
# COMPACT_ATOMS: atom_id res chain seq x y z
N MET A 1 0.22 5.95 33.30
CA MET A 1 -0.23 5.07 32.20
C MET A 1 -0.22 5.92 30.94
N VAL A 2 0.89 5.94 30.19
CA VAL A 2 1.08 6.81 29.02
C VAL A 2 0.81 5.94 27.79
N LEU A 3 -0.28 6.25 27.09
CA LEU A 3 -0.58 5.68 25.78
C LEU A 3 0.40 6.29 24.76
N PHE A 4 1.38 5.51 24.32
CA PHE A 4 2.12 5.85 23.11
C PHE A 4 1.45 5.11 21.94
N SER A 5 0.71 5.87 21.13
CA SER A 5 0.35 5.46 19.77
C SER A 5 1.66 5.22 19.01
N LEU A 6 1.70 4.15 18.20
CA LEU A 6 2.69 3.99 17.14
C LEU A 6 2.47 5.13 16.13
N LEU A 7 3.03 6.28 16.42
CA LEU A 7 3.32 7.26 15.39
C LEU A 7 4.47 6.66 14.58
N SER A 8 4.11 6.09 13.42
CA SER A 8 5.07 5.80 12.37
C SER A 8 5.95 7.03 12.21
N ALA A 9 7.27 6.84 12.32
CA ALA A 9 8.27 7.85 12.02
C ALA A 9 8.33 8.09 10.50
N PHE A 10 7.16 8.37 9.91
CA PHE A 10 7.11 9.00 8.61
C PHE A 10 7.03 10.50 8.88
N SER A 11 7.92 11.26 8.23
CA SER A 11 7.70 12.67 8.02
C SER A 11 6.21 12.83 7.71
N PHE A 12 5.44 13.40 8.64
CA PHE A 12 4.16 13.96 8.31
C PHE A 12 4.48 15.09 7.32
N ALA A 13 4.52 14.78 6.02
CA ALA A 13 4.13 15.79 5.08
C ALA A 13 2.81 16.33 5.66
N GLU A 14 2.70 17.64 5.82
CA GLU A 14 1.48 18.29 6.27
C GLU A 14 0.32 17.56 5.63
N ALA A 15 -0.63 17.11 6.47
CA ALA A 15 -1.78 16.35 5.98
C ALA A 15 -2.40 17.23 4.89
N LYS A 16 -2.34 16.75 3.67
CA LYS A 16 -2.80 17.48 2.51
C LYS A 16 -4.26 17.11 2.32
N GLU A 17 -5.11 18.10 2.09
CA GLU A 17 -6.51 17.85 1.75
C GLU A 17 -6.62 16.81 0.62
N TYR A 18 -7.44 15.79 0.82
CA TYR A 18 -7.71 14.80 -0.21
C TYR A 18 -8.49 15.42 -1.36
N GLY A 19 -8.03 15.21 -2.59
CA GLY A 19 -8.61 15.80 -3.77
C GLY A 19 -10.08 15.43 -4.01
N ASP A 20 -10.83 16.34 -4.61
CA ASP A 20 -12.18 16.05 -5.12
C ASP A 20 -12.08 15.56 -6.58
N TYR A 21 -12.16 14.27 -6.78
CA TYR A 21 -12.07 13.64 -8.09
C TYR A 21 -13.42 13.47 -8.78
N ASN A 22 -14.51 13.53 -8.02
CA ASN A 22 -15.88 13.39 -8.54
C ASN A 22 -16.04 12.25 -9.55
N LEU A 23 -15.60 11.05 -9.17
CA LEU A 23 -15.46 9.90 -10.10
C LEU A 23 -16.76 9.53 -10.80
N LYS A 24 -17.91 9.80 -10.20
CA LYS A 24 -19.23 9.58 -10.85
C LYS A 24 -19.34 10.30 -12.19
N HIS A 25 -18.63 11.42 -12.37
CA HIS A 25 -18.69 12.25 -13.57
C HIS A 25 -17.38 12.23 -14.37
N SER A 26 -16.29 11.81 -13.76
CA SER A 26 -14.93 11.87 -14.34
C SER A 26 -14.35 10.53 -14.78
N LEU A 27 -15.11 9.43 -14.73
CA LEU A 27 -14.65 8.11 -15.21
C LEU A 27 -14.14 8.14 -16.66
N LYS A 28 -14.70 9.00 -17.51
CA LYS A 28 -14.21 9.24 -18.88
C LYS A 28 -12.76 9.74 -18.93
N ASN A 29 -12.23 10.30 -17.85
CA ASN A 29 -10.83 10.69 -17.74
C ASN A 29 -9.91 9.50 -17.47
N ILE A 30 -10.47 8.34 -17.09
CA ILE A 30 -9.75 7.08 -16.85
C ILE A 30 -9.96 6.12 -18.01
N ILE A 31 -11.18 6.03 -18.55
CA ILE A 31 -11.53 5.12 -19.63
C ILE A 31 -12.21 5.87 -20.75
N THR A 32 -11.78 5.57 -21.99
CA THR A 32 -12.47 5.96 -23.20
C THR A 32 -12.78 4.71 -24.01
N VAL A 33 -14.03 4.58 -24.44
CA VAL A 33 -14.47 3.54 -25.38
C VAL A 33 -14.72 4.20 -26.72
N SER A 34 -14.15 3.64 -27.77
CA SER A 34 -14.28 4.14 -29.15
C SER A 34 -14.69 3.01 -30.07
N ASP A 35 -15.68 3.26 -30.92
CA ASP A 35 -16.06 2.35 -31.99
C ASP A 35 -14.98 2.37 -33.08
N THR A 36 -14.56 1.19 -33.50
CA THR A 36 -13.64 1.02 -34.60
C THR A 36 -14.25 0.10 -35.67
N SER A 37 -13.67 0.06 -36.86
CA SER A 37 -14.11 -0.85 -37.92
C SER A 37 -13.99 -2.35 -37.56
N THR A 38 -13.24 -2.67 -36.49
CA THR A 38 -13.00 -4.04 -36.02
C THR A 38 -13.67 -4.35 -34.64
N GLY A 39 -14.44 -3.40 -34.08
CA GLY A 39 -15.12 -3.52 -32.80
C GLY A 39 -14.84 -2.35 -31.86
N GLU A 40 -15.22 -2.48 -30.60
CA GLU A 40 -14.96 -1.48 -29.58
C GLU A 40 -13.51 -1.52 -29.11
N LEU A 41 -12.86 -0.35 -29.03
CA LEU A 41 -11.54 -0.16 -28.44
C LEU A 41 -11.68 0.55 -27.08
N THR A 42 -11.25 -0.10 -26.03
CA THR A 42 -11.16 0.50 -24.70
C THR A 42 -9.76 1.01 -24.45
N SER A 43 -9.61 2.31 -24.19
CA SER A 43 -8.36 2.95 -23.81
C SER A 43 -8.38 3.35 -22.35
N VAL A 44 -7.29 3.07 -21.62
CA VAL A 44 -7.14 3.44 -20.21
C VAL A 44 -6.10 4.55 -20.08
N HIS A 45 -6.48 5.66 -19.48
CA HIS A 45 -5.62 6.81 -19.23
C HIS A 45 -4.94 6.65 -17.86
N LEU A 46 -3.76 6.05 -17.84
CA LEU A 46 -3.03 5.71 -16.61
C LEU A 46 -2.61 6.93 -15.81
N ASP A 47 -2.29 8.05 -16.46
CA ASP A 47 -1.81 9.27 -15.76
C ASP A 47 -2.86 9.83 -14.79
N TYR A 48 -4.14 9.83 -15.20
CA TYR A 48 -5.21 10.28 -14.32
C TYR A 48 -5.47 9.31 -13.18
N LEU A 49 -5.42 8.01 -13.47
CA LEU A 49 -5.50 6.96 -12.46
C LEU A 49 -4.34 7.05 -11.46
N ASP A 50 -3.11 7.25 -11.94
CA ASP A 50 -1.92 7.37 -11.11
C ASP A 50 -1.94 8.62 -10.23
N LYS A 51 -2.52 9.72 -10.70
CA LYS A 51 -2.76 10.91 -9.88
C LYS A 51 -3.62 10.57 -8.67
N ILE A 52 -4.73 9.86 -8.88
CA ILE A 52 -5.65 9.48 -7.79
C ILE A 52 -4.97 8.48 -6.84
N LEU A 53 -4.28 7.46 -7.37
CA LEU A 53 -3.56 6.47 -6.58
C LEU A 53 -2.44 7.10 -5.74
N THR A 54 -1.77 8.11 -6.27
CA THR A 54 -0.72 8.85 -5.55
C THR A 54 -1.31 9.60 -4.37
N ASP A 55 -2.43 10.29 -4.58
CA ASP A 55 -3.12 11.03 -3.54
C ASP A 55 -3.67 10.09 -2.45
N LEU A 56 -4.39 9.04 -2.84
CA LEU A 56 -4.84 7.99 -1.94
C LEU A 56 -3.68 7.38 -1.12
N SER A 57 -2.53 7.14 -1.78
CA SER A 57 -1.35 6.58 -1.12
C SER A 57 -0.76 7.52 -0.09
N SER A 58 -0.82 8.84 -0.30
CA SER A 58 -0.34 9.83 0.68
C SER A 58 -1.13 9.78 1.99
N HIS A 59 -2.40 9.38 1.92
CA HIS A 59 -3.31 9.32 3.07
C HIS A 59 -3.49 7.93 3.68
N ALA A 60 -3.45 6.88 2.87
CA ALA A 60 -3.89 5.55 3.31
C ALA A 60 -3.01 4.38 2.85
N ARG A 61 -1.79 4.63 2.35
CA ARG A 61 -0.84 3.54 2.06
C ARG A 61 -0.44 2.77 3.32
N ASN A 62 -0.44 3.44 4.47
CA ASN A 62 -0.09 2.86 5.76
C ASN A 62 -1.31 2.86 6.69
N TYR A 63 -1.29 1.97 7.69
CA TYR A 63 -2.30 1.95 8.74
C TYR A 63 -1.73 2.54 10.04
N PRO A 64 -2.48 3.40 10.77
CA PRO A 64 -3.81 3.93 10.44
C PRO A 64 -3.74 4.96 9.32
N PRO A 65 -4.80 5.07 8.48
CA PRO A 65 -4.89 6.10 7.46
C PRO A 65 -5.02 7.49 8.12
N ALA A 66 -4.41 8.50 7.49
CA ALA A 66 -4.40 9.88 7.97
C ALA A 66 -5.12 10.80 6.98
N PHE A 67 -6.18 11.46 7.42
CA PHE A 67 -6.96 12.45 6.66
C PHE A 67 -7.21 13.67 7.54
N ASP A 68 -7.31 14.85 6.94
CA ASP A 68 -7.58 16.09 7.66
C ASP A 68 -9.01 16.12 8.22
N THR A 69 -9.95 15.58 7.45
CA THR A 69 -11.36 15.55 7.84
C THR A 69 -11.98 14.16 7.65
N LEU A 70 -13.10 13.91 8.35
CA LEU A 70 -13.90 12.70 8.13
C LEU A 70 -14.56 12.69 6.74
N GLU A 71 -14.82 13.86 6.18
CA GLU A 71 -15.38 14.00 4.84
C GLU A 71 -14.39 13.59 3.78
N ASP A 72 -13.11 13.99 3.88
CA ASP A 72 -12.04 13.55 3.01
C ASP A 72 -11.90 12.03 3.05
N LYS A 73 -11.90 11.45 4.24
CA LYS A 73 -11.86 10.00 4.40
C LYS A 73 -13.06 9.33 3.73
N ALA A 74 -14.25 9.88 3.87
CA ALA A 74 -15.47 9.34 3.25
C ALA A 74 -15.38 9.40 1.72
N ARG A 75 -14.90 10.53 1.14
CA ARG A 75 -14.66 10.65 -0.30
C ARG A 75 -13.63 9.61 -0.78
N ALA A 76 -12.51 9.47 -0.09
CA ALA A 76 -11.49 8.48 -0.42
C ALA A 76 -12.04 7.04 -0.42
N VAL A 77 -12.88 6.69 0.55
CA VAL A 77 -13.54 5.38 0.61
C VAL A 77 -14.45 5.15 -0.60
N GLU A 78 -15.24 6.14 -1.01
CA GLU A 78 -16.12 6.02 -2.18
C GLU A 78 -15.32 5.95 -3.49
N ASP A 79 -14.24 6.70 -3.60
CA ASP A 79 -13.35 6.67 -4.76
C ASP A 79 -12.66 5.29 -4.88
N VAL A 80 -12.16 4.74 -3.77
CA VAL A 80 -11.57 3.39 -3.76
C VAL A 80 -12.60 2.35 -4.19
N LYS A 81 -13.83 2.39 -3.67
CA LYS A 81 -14.88 1.44 -4.08
C LYS A 81 -15.20 1.54 -5.58
N THR A 82 -15.34 2.77 -6.08
CA THR A 82 -15.64 3.01 -7.50
C THR A 82 -14.53 2.51 -8.40
N LEU A 83 -13.28 2.84 -8.07
CA LEU A 83 -12.11 2.42 -8.85
C LEU A 83 -11.84 0.93 -8.73
N SER A 84 -12.10 0.29 -7.58
CA SER A 84 -11.93 -1.15 -7.41
C SER A 84 -12.84 -1.93 -8.35
N VAL A 85 -14.12 -1.56 -8.44
CA VAL A 85 -15.05 -2.18 -9.39
C VAL A 85 -14.56 -2.00 -10.83
N LEU A 86 -14.15 -0.79 -11.19
CA LEU A 86 -13.65 -0.48 -12.52
C LEU A 86 -12.41 -1.31 -12.87
N LEU A 87 -11.40 -1.33 -12.00
CA LEU A 87 -10.15 -2.02 -12.25
C LEU A 87 -10.35 -3.55 -12.27
N VAL A 88 -11.23 -4.10 -11.44
CA VAL A 88 -11.57 -5.54 -11.50
C VAL A 88 -12.13 -5.90 -12.86
N ILE A 89 -13.05 -5.11 -13.41
CA ILE A 89 -13.58 -5.33 -14.77
C ILE A 89 -12.47 -5.28 -15.83
N LEU A 90 -11.56 -4.31 -15.72
CA LEU A 90 -10.47 -4.14 -16.71
C LEU A 90 -9.41 -5.25 -16.65
N VAL A 91 -9.27 -5.91 -15.51
CA VAL A 91 -8.34 -7.04 -15.35
C VAL A 91 -9.05 -8.38 -15.36
N ASP A 92 -10.36 -8.41 -15.58
CA ASP A 92 -11.12 -9.64 -15.76
C ASP A 92 -10.81 -10.23 -17.13
N GLY A 93 -10.15 -11.37 -17.13
CA GLY A 93 -9.74 -12.03 -18.36
C GLY A 93 -8.48 -12.87 -18.19
N PRO A 94 -8.14 -13.68 -19.21
CA PRO A 94 -7.02 -14.62 -19.12
C PRO A 94 -5.64 -13.94 -19.19
N ASN A 95 -5.53 -12.78 -19.81
CA ASN A 95 -4.27 -12.07 -20.05
C ASN A 95 -4.38 -10.58 -19.68
N PRO A 96 -4.60 -10.23 -18.40
CA PRO A 96 -4.71 -8.83 -17.99
C PRO A 96 -3.36 -8.11 -18.13
N HIS A 97 -3.41 -6.83 -18.44
CA HIS A 97 -2.21 -6.02 -18.55
C HIS A 97 -1.54 -5.87 -17.18
N PRO A 98 -0.22 -6.18 -17.02
CA PRO A 98 0.47 -6.15 -15.72
C PRO A 98 0.37 -4.80 -15.01
N GLU A 99 0.42 -3.68 -15.75
CA GLU A 99 0.29 -2.34 -15.17
C GLU A 99 -1.10 -2.07 -14.56
N LEU A 100 -2.15 -2.69 -15.09
CA LEU A 100 -3.49 -2.60 -14.49
C LEU A 100 -3.61 -3.51 -13.26
N LEU A 101 -3.04 -4.72 -13.30
CA LEU A 101 -2.97 -5.60 -12.13
C LEU A 101 -2.23 -4.94 -10.95
N LEU A 102 -1.11 -4.27 -11.24
CA LEU A 102 -0.35 -3.55 -10.21
C LEU A 102 -1.21 -2.47 -9.54
N ARG A 103 -1.88 -1.64 -10.33
CA ARG A 103 -2.73 -0.55 -9.82
C ARG A 103 -3.95 -1.07 -9.07
N ALA A 104 -4.56 -2.12 -9.58
CA ALA A 104 -5.69 -2.77 -8.90
C ALA A 104 -5.25 -3.36 -7.55
N GLY A 105 -4.10 -4.02 -7.49
CA GLY A 105 -3.52 -4.53 -6.24
C GLY A 105 -3.21 -3.42 -5.24
N LEU A 106 -2.59 -2.32 -5.69
CA LEU A 106 -2.29 -1.14 -4.88
C LEU A 106 -3.58 -0.50 -4.33
N LEU A 107 -4.57 -0.28 -5.18
CA LEU A 107 -5.84 0.31 -4.78
C LEU A 107 -6.55 -0.52 -3.72
N ASN A 108 -6.59 -1.83 -3.91
CA ASN A 108 -7.22 -2.72 -2.94
C ASN A 108 -6.42 -2.85 -1.64
N SER A 109 -5.08 -2.71 -1.66
CA SER A 109 -4.28 -2.63 -0.44
C SER A 109 -4.57 -1.35 0.36
N ILE A 110 -4.81 -0.23 -0.33
CA ILE A 110 -5.29 1.02 0.28
C ILE A 110 -6.69 0.82 0.86
N GLY A 111 -7.58 0.15 0.12
CA GLY A 111 -8.93 -0.21 0.58
C GLY A 111 -8.91 -1.03 1.87
N HIS A 112 -7.98 -1.97 2.01
CA HIS A 112 -7.76 -2.71 3.24
C HIS A 112 -7.40 -1.79 4.42
N ASN A 113 -6.50 -0.84 4.23
CA ASN A 113 -6.13 0.13 5.26
C ASN A 113 -7.28 1.09 5.62
N LEU A 114 -8.17 1.36 4.68
CA LEU A 114 -9.40 2.13 4.90
C LEU A 114 -10.51 1.33 5.59
N GLY A 115 -10.32 0.01 5.76
CA GLY A 115 -11.31 -0.88 6.37
C GLY A 115 -12.46 -1.28 5.44
N ILE A 116 -12.25 -1.23 4.12
CA ILE A 116 -13.26 -1.64 3.14
C ILE A 116 -13.29 -3.18 3.05
N PRO A 117 -14.42 -3.83 3.33
CA PRO A 117 -14.52 -5.30 3.30
C PRO A 117 -14.18 -5.88 1.93
N GLY A 118 -13.51 -7.05 1.90
CA GLY A 118 -13.17 -7.80 0.68
C GLY A 118 -11.92 -7.31 -0.03
N THR A 119 -11.44 -6.09 0.26
CA THR A 119 -10.29 -5.51 -0.44
C THR A 119 -8.96 -6.19 -0.10
N ALA A 120 -8.83 -6.80 1.08
CA ALA A 120 -7.63 -7.55 1.43
C ALA A 120 -7.49 -8.83 0.59
N GLU A 121 -8.58 -9.56 0.42
CA GLU A 121 -8.64 -10.76 -0.40
C GLU A 121 -8.39 -10.43 -1.87
N GLU A 122 -9.00 -9.36 -2.34
CA GLU A 122 -8.83 -8.89 -3.72
C GLU A 122 -7.39 -8.42 -3.98
N ALA A 123 -6.79 -7.63 -3.10
CA ALA A 123 -5.39 -7.23 -3.20
C ALA A 123 -4.46 -8.45 -3.31
N ASN A 124 -4.69 -9.46 -2.44
CA ASN A 124 -3.90 -10.68 -2.45
C ASN A 124 -4.01 -11.42 -3.79
N LEU A 125 -5.21 -11.59 -4.32
CA LEU A 125 -5.46 -12.24 -5.61
C LEU A 125 -4.76 -11.49 -6.76
N LEU A 126 -4.94 -10.17 -6.83
CA LEU A 126 -4.38 -9.33 -7.89
C LEU A 126 -2.85 -9.35 -7.91
N PHE A 127 -2.20 -9.25 -6.75
CA PHE A 127 -0.75 -9.37 -6.66
C PHE A 127 -0.24 -10.76 -7.01
N GLN A 128 -0.94 -11.82 -6.63
CA GLN A 128 -0.59 -13.19 -7.04
C GLN A 128 -0.71 -13.37 -8.56
N ARG A 129 -1.76 -12.86 -9.19
CA ARG A 129 -1.90 -12.87 -10.66
C ARG A 129 -0.78 -12.09 -11.34
N LEU A 130 -0.44 -10.91 -10.80
CA LEU A 130 0.67 -10.10 -11.32
C LEU A 130 2.00 -10.85 -11.22
N LEU A 131 2.30 -11.45 -10.08
CA LEU A 131 3.53 -12.20 -9.88
C LEU A 131 3.58 -13.53 -10.65
N ALA A 132 2.43 -14.12 -10.97
CA ALA A 132 2.38 -15.27 -11.88
C ALA A 132 2.78 -14.86 -13.30
N ALA A 133 2.36 -13.67 -13.76
CA ALA A 133 2.73 -13.13 -15.07
C ALA A 133 4.16 -12.54 -15.10
N SER A 134 4.61 -11.95 -14.00
CA SER A 134 5.88 -11.22 -13.90
C SER A 134 6.59 -11.49 -12.55
N PRO A 135 7.16 -12.70 -12.33
CA PRO A 135 7.69 -13.10 -11.02
C PRO A 135 8.85 -12.26 -10.50
N SER A 136 9.56 -11.59 -11.41
CA SER A 136 10.76 -10.79 -11.10
C SER A 136 10.49 -9.27 -11.13
N ASP A 137 9.24 -8.82 -11.35
CA ASP A 137 8.94 -7.39 -11.32
C ASP A 137 9.23 -6.82 -9.91
N PRO A 138 10.17 -5.86 -9.79
CA PRO A 138 10.58 -5.32 -8.50
C PRO A 138 9.45 -4.59 -7.78
N ARG A 139 8.60 -3.88 -8.53
CA ARG A 139 7.45 -3.12 -7.99
C ARG A 139 6.39 -4.08 -7.46
N ALA A 140 6.08 -5.13 -8.23
CA ALA A 140 5.13 -6.15 -7.81
C ALA A 140 5.57 -6.83 -6.51
N ASN A 141 6.84 -7.25 -6.44
CA ASN A 141 7.41 -7.85 -5.24
C ASN A 141 7.38 -6.88 -4.05
N TYR A 142 7.76 -5.61 -4.25
CA TYR A 142 7.74 -4.60 -3.20
C TYR A 142 6.34 -4.36 -2.66
N HIS A 143 5.38 -4.08 -3.54
CA HIS A 143 4.02 -3.74 -3.12
C HIS A 143 3.27 -4.93 -2.52
N TYR A 144 3.46 -6.13 -3.05
CA TYR A 144 2.89 -7.33 -2.44
C TYR A 144 3.50 -7.60 -1.07
N GLY A 145 4.82 -7.49 -0.94
CA GLY A 145 5.49 -7.65 0.34
C GLY A 145 5.04 -6.63 1.39
N THR A 146 4.90 -5.35 1.01
CA THR A 146 4.39 -4.32 1.93
C THR A 146 2.94 -4.56 2.32
N PHE A 147 2.09 -4.97 1.39
CA PHE A 147 0.71 -5.37 1.68
C PHE A 147 0.66 -6.53 2.69
N LEU A 148 1.42 -7.61 2.47
CA LEU A 148 1.47 -8.75 3.38
C LEU A 148 1.95 -8.34 4.78
N ALA A 149 2.97 -7.50 4.88
CA ALA A 149 3.47 -6.99 6.15
C ALA A 149 2.39 -6.16 6.88
N GLY A 150 1.67 -5.29 6.18
CA GLY A 150 0.53 -4.52 6.70
C GLY A 150 -0.64 -5.39 7.14
N ALA A 151 -0.89 -6.50 6.43
CA ALA A 151 -1.89 -7.51 6.77
C ALA A 151 -1.46 -8.48 7.89
N ALA A 152 -0.44 -8.13 8.67
CA ALA A 152 0.14 -8.93 9.76
C ALA A 152 0.75 -10.28 9.33
N LYS A 153 1.09 -10.44 8.05
CA LYS A 153 1.74 -11.62 7.45
C LYS A 153 3.24 -11.38 7.23
N SER A 154 3.93 -10.84 8.25
CA SER A 154 5.33 -10.40 8.15
C SER A 154 6.28 -11.50 7.66
N ARG A 155 6.06 -12.77 8.07
CA ARG A 155 6.90 -13.89 7.62
C ARG A 155 6.72 -14.18 6.12
N GLU A 156 5.49 -14.09 5.63
CA GLU A 156 5.16 -14.28 4.22
C GLU A 156 5.66 -13.11 3.35
N ALA A 157 5.75 -11.90 3.92
CA ALA A 157 6.21 -10.70 3.25
C ALA A 157 7.70 -10.73 2.88
N LEU A 158 8.54 -11.30 3.76
CA LEU A 158 10.00 -11.25 3.65
C LEU A 158 10.55 -11.71 2.29
N PRO A 159 10.17 -12.87 1.72
CA PRO A 159 10.71 -13.31 0.44
C PRO A 159 10.46 -12.33 -0.72
N PHE A 160 9.33 -11.65 -0.72
CA PHE A 160 8.98 -10.67 -1.74
C PHE A 160 9.76 -9.36 -1.54
N LEU A 161 9.86 -8.88 -0.31
CA LEU A 161 10.63 -7.68 0.01
C LEU A 161 12.13 -7.87 -0.26
N GLU A 162 12.70 -9.04 0.05
CA GLU A 162 14.09 -9.39 -0.24
C GLU A 162 14.36 -9.43 -1.75
N LYS A 163 13.43 -9.97 -2.56
CA LYS A 163 13.53 -9.91 -4.02
C LYS A 163 13.50 -8.46 -4.53
N ALA A 164 12.60 -7.65 -4.01
CA ALA A 164 12.52 -6.24 -4.38
C ALA A 164 13.81 -5.48 -4.03
N LEU A 165 14.36 -5.70 -2.82
CA LEU A 165 15.61 -5.10 -2.38
C LEU A 165 16.78 -5.52 -3.29
N SER A 166 16.89 -6.81 -3.59
CA SER A 166 17.92 -7.34 -4.48
C SER A 166 17.84 -6.79 -5.91
N ALA A 167 16.63 -6.40 -6.33
CA ALA A 167 16.38 -5.74 -7.62
C ALA A 167 16.51 -4.21 -7.57
N GLY A 168 17.01 -3.65 -6.44
CA GLY A 168 17.33 -2.24 -6.30
C GLY A 168 16.21 -1.36 -5.70
N VAL A 169 15.11 -1.92 -5.23
CA VAL A 169 14.06 -1.17 -4.52
C VAL A 169 14.52 -0.93 -3.07
N LYS A 170 15.26 0.14 -2.85
CA LYS A 170 15.88 0.46 -1.55
C LYS A 170 14.87 0.59 -0.41
N ASP A 171 13.67 1.09 -0.68
CA ASP A 171 12.59 1.22 0.31
C ASP A 171 12.16 -0.13 0.92
N ALA A 172 12.44 -1.24 0.25
CA ALA A 172 12.19 -2.56 0.79
C ALA A 172 13.00 -2.85 2.07
N ALA A 173 14.19 -2.25 2.24
CA ALA A 173 15.00 -2.43 3.45
C ALA A 173 14.27 -1.97 4.71
N TYR A 174 13.57 -0.82 4.65
CA TYR A 174 12.71 -0.37 5.75
C TYR A 174 11.62 -1.38 6.09
N SER A 175 10.91 -1.85 5.06
CA SER A 175 9.81 -2.83 5.24
C SER A 175 10.32 -4.16 5.78
N ILE A 176 11.50 -4.63 5.35
CA ILE A 176 12.18 -5.83 5.89
C ILE A 176 12.54 -5.61 7.36
N GLY A 177 13.13 -4.45 7.69
CA GLY A 177 13.46 -4.10 9.07
C GLY A 177 12.25 -4.14 9.98
N MET A 178 11.14 -3.53 9.57
CA MET A 178 9.87 -3.55 10.33
C MET A 178 9.28 -4.96 10.42
N ALA A 179 9.33 -5.76 9.36
CA ALA A 179 8.88 -7.16 9.39
C ALA A 179 9.67 -7.99 10.40
N HIS A 180 11.01 -7.87 10.43
CA HIS A 180 11.85 -8.53 11.42
C HIS A 180 11.57 -8.06 12.85
N LEU A 181 11.30 -6.76 13.04
CA LEU A 181 10.93 -6.21 14.33
C LEU A 181 9.63 -6.83 14.87
N ILE A 182 8.61 -6.94 14.01
CA ILE A 182 7.33 -7.61 14.34
C ILE A 182 7.55 -9.10 14.69
N LEU A 183 8.48 -9.76 14.02
CA LEU A 183 8.84 -11.16 14.27
C LEU A 183 9.74 -11.34 15.50
N GLY A 184 10.20 -10.26 16.14
CA GLY A 184 11.06 -10.29 17.33
C GLY A 184 12.55 -10.40 17.03
N ASP A 185 12.96 -10.39 15.76
CA ASP A 185 14.37 -10.42 15.37
C ASP A 185 14.96 -9.00 15.33
N LYS A 186 15.29 -8.50 16.52
CA LYS A 186 15.82 -7.15 16.71
C LYS A 186 17.13 -6.92 15.94
N HIS A 187 17.98 -7.94 15.84
CA HIS A 187 19.27 -7.80 15.17
C HIS A 187 19.10 -7.56 13.67
N LYS A 188 18.28 -8.38 12.99
CA LYS A 188 18.00 -8.19 11.58
C LYS A 188 17.19 -6.92 11.31
N ALA A 189 16.29 -6.56 12.24
CA ALA A 189 15.56 -5.30 12.13
C ALA A 189 16.52 -4.12 12.08
N LEU A 190 17.44 -4.00 13.03
CA LEU A 190 18.42 -2.93 13.08
C LEU A 190 19.32 -2.92 11.84
N ALA A 191 19.85 -4.06 11.42
CA ALA A 191 20.71 -4.13 10.24
C ALA A 191 20.05 -3.56 8.97
N ASN A 192 18.75 -3.86 8.76
CA ASN A 192 18.02 -3.36 7.61
C ASN A 192 17.63 -1.87 7.72
N LEU A 193 17.23 -1.42 8.93
CA LEU A 193 16.89 -0.01 9.16
C LEU A 193 18.12 0.89 9.06
N GLU A 194 19.27 0.44 9.57
CA GLU A 194 20.54 1.15 9.47
C GLU A 194 21.03 1.24 8.01
N ALA A 195 20.88 0.17 7.24
CA ALA A 195 21.17 0.18 5.80
C ALA A 195 20.26 1.19 5.07
N TYR A 196 18.98 1.23 5.41
CA TYR A 196 18.03 2.20 4.85
C TYR A 196 18.39 3.64 5.23
N GLN A 197 18.89 3.86 6.44
CA GLN A 197 19.31 5.18 6.94
C GLN A 197 20.51 5.76 6.18
N GLN A 198 21.40 4.90 5.64
CA GLN A 198 22.58 5.38 4.90
C GLN A 198 22.22 6.29 3.73
N ASP A 199 21.10 6.02 3.05
CA ASP A 199 20.60 6.88 1.96
C ASP A 199 19.76 8.07 2.48
N ARG A 200 19.51 8.15 3.80
CA ARG A 200 18.65 9.15 4.46
C ARG A 200 19.26 9.66 5.76
N PRO A 201 20.47 10.24 5.72
CA PRO A 201 21.21 10.60 6.93
C PRO A 201 20.50 11.64 7.81
N ASN A 202 19.61 12.44 7.23
CA ASN A 202 18.88 13.51 7.92
C ASN A 202 17.43 13.11 8.29
N ASP A 203 17.07 11.82 8.22
CA ASP A 203 15.75 11.33 8.63
C ASP A 203 15.74 11.15 10.16
N GLU A 204 15.44 12.26 10.88
CA GLU A 204 15.38 12.26 12.35
C GLU A 204 14.38 11.22 12.92
N PRO A 205 13.16 11.07 12.37
CA PRO A 205 12.24 10.03 12.80
C PRO A 205 12.81 8.61 12.68
N LEU A 206 13.52 8.31 11.59
CA LEU A 206 14.17 7.01 11.39
C LEU A 206 15.31 6.81 12.39
N ALA A 207 16.15 7.83 12.60
CA ALA A 207 17.23 7.78 13.58
C ALA A 207 16.68 7.49 14.98
N LYS A 208 15.62 8.20 15.37
CA LYS A 208 14.94 7.97 16.64
C LYS A 208 14.38 6.55 16.76
N LEU A 209 13.74 6.03 15.71
CA LEU A 209 13.23 4.66 15.69
C LEU A 209 14.34 3.64 15.95
N ILE A 210 15.48 3.79 15.27
CA ILE A 210 16.67 2.92 15.44
C ILE A 210 17.16 2.98 16.87
N ASP A 211 17.27 4.16 17.47
CA ASP A 211 17.73 4.33 18.84
C ASP A 211 16.72 3.74 19.86
N ASP A 212 15.43 3.95 19.67
CA ASP A 212 14.39 3.37 20.52
C ASP A 212 14.43 1.82 20.47
N ILE A 213 14.72 1.25 19.29
CA ILE A 213 14.91 -0.21 19.15
C ILE A 213 16.17 -0.65 19.86
N ARG A 214 17.32 0.04 19.70
CA ARG A 214 18.60 -0.30 20.35
C ARG A 214 18.44 -0.30 21.87
N ASN A 215 17.77 0.69 22.41
CA ASN A 215 17.59 0.89 23.84
C ASN A 215 16.44 0.05 24.44
N GLY A 216 15.74 -0.75 23.65
CA GLY A 216 14.61 -1.56 24.10
C GLY A 216 13.37 -0.74 24.49
N GLN A 217 13.30 0.51 24.04
CA GLN A 217 12.18 1.42 24.29
C GLN A 217 11.04 1.25 23.28
N PHE A 218 11.33 0.59 22.15
CA PHE A 218 10.33 0.31 21.12
C PHE A 218 9.35 -0.77 21.59
N LYS A 219 8.05 -0.46 21.58
CA LYS A 219 6.97 -1.39 21.93
C LYS A 219 6.00 -1.50 20.77
N ILE A 220 5.81 -2.72 20.26
CA ILE A 220 4.76 -3.01 19.28
C ILE A 220 3.42 -3.01 20.00
N GLN A 221 2.59 -2.00 19.74
CA GLN A 221 1.19 -2.04 20.16
C GLN A 221 0.42 -2.92 19.18
N ARG A 222 0.10 -4.14 19.60
CA ARG A 222 -0.88 -4.94 18.86
C ARG A 222 -2.25 -4.34 19.16
N SER A 223 -2.80 -3.57 18.22
CA SER A 223 -4.22 -3.23 18.27
C SER A 223 -5.00 -4.55 18.19
N ARG A 224 -5.68 -4.91 19.28
CA ARG A 224 -6.70 -5.95 19.20
C ARG A 224 -7.78 -5.40 18.30
N MET A 225 -7.89 -5.89 17.07
CA MET A 225 -9.14 -5.79 16.34
C MET A 225 -10.16 -6.53 17.20
N ARG A 226 -11.02 -5.78 17.88
CA ARG A 226 -12.18 -6.32 18.57
C ARG A 226 -13.00 -7.01 17.51
N ASP A 227 -13.14 -8.30 17.67
CA ASP A 227 -14.10 -9.12 16.96
C ASP A 227 -15.51 -8.61 17.30
N GLU A 228 -16.01 -7.64 16.53
CA GLU A 228 -17.41 -7.22 16.57
C GLU A 228 -18.28 -8.15 15.71
N ARG A 229 -18.00 -9.45 15.81
CA ARG A 229 -18.98 -10.45 15.46
C ARG A 229 -19.64 -10.93 16.75
N VAL A 230 -20.92 -10.71 16.84
CA VAL A 230 -21.94 -11.18 17.79
C VAL A 230 -22.51 -10.05 18.67
N ARG A 231 -23.52 -9.37 18.15
CA ARG A 231 -24.87 -9.41 18.75
C ARG A 231 -25.92 -8.96 17.73
#